data_20790d143dae4bfe5f77fb858633cc4c
#
_entry.id   20790d143dae4bfe5f77fb858633cc4c
#
_cell.length_a   1.000
_cell.length_b   1.000
_cell.length_c   1.000
_cell.angle_alpha   90.00
_cell.angle_beta   90.00
_cell.angle_gamma   90.00
#
_symmetry.space_group_name_H-M   'P 1'
#
loop_
_entity.id
_entity.type
_entity.pdbx_description
1 polymer ?
#
loop_
_entity_poly.entity_id
_entity_poly.type
_entity_poly.pdbx_seq_one_letter_code
_entity_poly.pdbx_strand_id
1 'polypeptide(L)'
;WLQPIDVYLVQYLRAAGSMAQTLRKQVCKLLKKKNTFTDFVSCAEHLIGERYTSSDRLFAMGGSAGGLLMGAVCNMRPDLFHAVVAQVPFVDVVTTMSDHTIPLTTGEFDEWGDPRDPLYYDYIKSYSPYDNVTSQAYPHLLVMAGLHDSQVQYWEPAKWVAKLRMVKTDDNLLLLKTNMDAGHSGSSGRYRRYREIALQYTFLLELAPTGTTSNSHS
;
A
#
# COMPACT_ATOMS: atom_id res chain seq x y z
N TRP A 1 27.71 17.27 -8.73
CA TRP A 1 27.77 16.19 -7.75
C TRP A 1 26.38 16.02 -7.17
N LEU A 2 25.62 15.01 -7.63
CA LEU A 2 24.35 14.60 -7.03
C LEU A 2 24.71 14.00 -5.66
N GLN A 3 24.24 14.62 -4.58
CA GLN A 3 24.27 14.02 -3.26
C GLN A 3 23.44 12.73 -3.30
N PRO A 4 23.85 11.64 -2.64
CA PRO A 4 23.06 10.44 -2.58
C PRO A 4 21.70 10.78 -1.92
N ILE A 5 20.65 10.61 -2.66
CA ILE A 5 19.28 10.65 -2.10
C ILE A 5 19.11 9.33 -1.36
N ASP A 6 19.18 9.36 -0.03
CA ASP A 6 18.91 8.20 0.81
C ASP A 6 17.41 7.92 0.78
N VAL A 7 16.95 7.30 -0.30
CA VAL A 7 15.58 6.79 -0.43
C VAL A 7 15.58 5.35 0.06
N TYR A 8 15.08 5.12 1.27
CA TYR A 8 14.84 3.77 1.75
C TYR A 8 13.46 3.31 1.29
N LEU A 9 13.47 2.37 0.34
CA LEU A 9 12.28 1.69 -0.12
C LEU A 9 12.05 0.46 0.77
N VAL A 10 11.08 0.53 1.67
CA VAL A 10 10.65 -0.66 2.42
C VAL A 10 9.74 -1.48 1.51
N GLN A 11 10.31 -2.51 0.89
CA GLN A 11 9.56 -3.48 0.12
C GLN A 11 9.27 -4.70 0.99
N TYR A 12 8.00 -4.96 1.26
CA TYR A 12 7.59 -6.21 1.88
C TYR A 12 7.77 -7.35 0.87
N LEU A 13 8.91 -8.03 0.95
CA LEU A 13 9.18 -9.23 0.18
C LEU A 13 8.30 -10.36 0.73
N ARG A 14 7.46 -10.93 -0.11
CA ARG A 14 6.95 -12.28 0.09
C ARG A 14 8.18 -13.16 0.25
N ALA A 15 8.48 -13.55 1.50
CA ALA A 15 9.64 -14.39 1.77
C ALA A 15 9.52 -15.70 0.99
N ALA A 16 10.39 -15.89 0.02
CA ALA A 16 10.31 -16.96 -0.99
C ALA A 16 10.92 -18.30 -0.52
N GLY A 17 11.19 -18.49 0.77
CA GLY A 17 11.75 -19.73 1.30
C GLY A 17 10.72 -20.58 2.03
N SER A 18 10.92 -21.91 2.05
CA SER A 18 10.00 -22.87 2.71
C SER A 18 9.76 -22.58 4.20
N MET A 19 10.76 -22.14 4.93
CA MET A 19 10.64 -21.74 6.33
C MET A 19 9.80 -20.46 6.47
N ALA A 20 10.01 -19.48 5.61
CA ALA A 20 9.26 -18.24 5.59
C ALA A 20 7.80 -18.45 5.19
N GLN A 21 7.50 -19.39 4.29
CA GLN A 21 6.13 -19.77 3.96
C GLN A 21 5.43 -20.46 5.15
N THR A 22 6.15 -21.29 5.90
CA THR A 22 5.61 -21.96 7.10
C THR A 22 5.30 -20.94 8.20
N LEU A 23 6.23 -20.01 8.48
CA LEU A 23 6.01 -18.92 9.42
C LEU A 23 4.85 -18.02 8.99
N ARG A 24 4.78 -17.63 7.71
CA ARG A 24 3.67 -16.85 7.18
C ARG A 24 2.32 -17.53 7.39
N LYS A 25 2.22 -18.85 7.12
CA LYS A 25 0.98 -19.61 7.35
C LYS A 25 0.55 -19.62 8.81
N GLN A 26 1.51 -19.64 9.74
CA GLN A 26 1.21 -19.73 11.18
C GLN A 26 0.91 -18.37 11.84
N VAL A 27 1.50 -17.28 11.35
CA VAL A 27 1.49 -15.99 12.07
C VAL A 27 0.91 -14.81 11.31
N CYS A 28 0.60 -14.93 10.02
CA CYS A 28 0.15 -13.80 9.18
C CYS A 28 -1.08 -14.10 8.32
N LYS A 29 -1.88 -15.14 8.64
CA LYS A 29 -3.11 -15.50 7.94
C LYS A 29 -4.32 -15.45 8.85
N LEU A 30 -5.50 -15.40 8.23
CA LEU A 30 -6.78 -15.45 8.93
C LEU A 30 -6.81 -14.44 10.08
N LEU A 31 -7.18 -14.86 11.28
CA LEU A 31 -7.27 -14.01 12.48
C LEU A 31 -5.92 -13.46 12.99
N LYS A 32 -4.82 -13.73 12.29
CA LYS A 32 -3.49 -13.18 12.58
C LYS A 32 -3.00 -12.22 11.48
N LYS A 33 -3.84 -11.87 10.54
CA LYS A 33 -3.46 -11.02 9.39
C LYS A 33 -2.89 -9.67 9.78
N LYS A 34 -3.36 -9.09 10.86
CA LYS A 34 -2.87 -7.81 11.39
C LYS A 34 -1.38 -7.81 11.73
N ASN A 35 -0.79 -8.97 12.03
CA ASN A 35 0.65 -9.07 12.26
C ASN A 35 1.46 -8.57 11.06
N THR A 36 0.97 -8.79 9.83
CA THR A 36 1.62 -8.26 8.62
C THR A 36 1.75 -6.74 8.65
N PHE A 37 0.75 -6.05 9.16
CA PHE A 37 0.72 -4.59 9.23
C PHE A 37 1.58 -4.06 10.37
N THR A 38 1.45 -4.66 11.56
CA THR A 38 2.24 -4.26 12.74
C THR A 38 3.73 -4.52 12.54
N ASP A 39 4.12 -5.62 11.90
CA ASP A 39 5.52 -5.94 11.61
C ASP A 39 6.11 -4.91 10.62
N PHE A 40 5.34 -4.50 9.60
CA PHE A 40 5.77 -3.47 8.66
C PHE A 40 5.94 -2.10 9.34
N VAL A 41 5.00 -1.73 10.21
CA VAL A 41 5.08 -0.52 11.03
C VAL A 41 6.33 -0.56 11.92
N SER A 42 6.58 -1.68 12.61
CA SER A 42 7.76 -1.85 13.47
C SER A 42 9.07 -1.74 12.68
N CYS A 43 9.12 -2.23 11.44
CA CYS A 43 10.28 -2.03 10.58
C CYS A 43 10.50 -0.55 10.25
N ALA A 44 9.44 0.19 9.93
CA ALA A 44 9.53 1.63 9.66
C ALA A 44 9.99 2.40 10.91
N GLU A 45 9.41 2.11 12.07
CA GLU A 45 9.80 2.69 13.35
C GLU A 45 11.26 2.42 13.70
N HIS A 46 11.72 1.19 13.46
CA HIS A 46 13.14 0.83 13.67
C HIS A 46 14.07 1.64 12.78
N LEU A 47 13.79 1.75 11.47
CA LEU A 47 14.60 2.54 10.54
C LEU A 47 14.70 4.00 10.94
N ILE A 48 13.61 4.59 11.42
CA ILE A 48 13.56 5.96 11.90
C ILE A 48 14.29 6.06 13.26
N GLY A 49 14.04 5.15 14.19
CA GLY A 49 14.65 5.13 15.53
C GLY A 49 16.17 4.99 15.49
N GLU A 50 16.68 4.12 14.62
CA GLU A 50 18.11 3.93 14.38
C GLU A 50 18.74 5.00 13.48
N ARG A 51 17.96 6.00 13.06
CA ARG A 51 18.41 7.13 12.22
C ARG A 51 18.94 6.73 10.85
N TYR A 52 18.50 5.60 10.30
CA TYR A 52 18.75 5.27 8.89
C TYR A 52 18.00 6.20 7.96
N THR A 53 16.82 6.69 8.40
CA THR A 53 15.97 7.63 7.67
C THR A 53 15.16 8.47 8.66
N SER A 54 14.27 9.31 8.13
CA SER A 54 13.27 10.07 8.89
C SER A 54 11.90 9.93 8.20
N SER A 55 10.82 10.25 8.88
CA SER A 55 9.47 10.11 8.30
C SER A 55 9.26 10.97 7.03
N ASP A 56 9.94 12.13 6.93
CA ASP A 56 9.94 12.99 5.74
C ASP A 56 10.75 12.44 4.55
N ARG A 57 11.49 11.32 4.76
CA ARG A 57 12.32 10.63 3.76
C ARG A 57 11.98 9.15 3.59
N LEU A 58 11.02 8.65 4.33
CA LEU A 58 10.59 7.26 4.25
C LEU A 58 9.44 7.10 3.27
N PHE A 59 9.67 6.29 2.24
CA PHE A 59 8.70 5.98 1.21
C PHE A 59 8.33 4.50 1.27
N ALA A 60 7.07 4.17 0.95
CA ALA A 60 6.61 2.79 0.87
C ALA A 60 5.89 2.52 -0.45
N MET A 61 5.99 1.30 -0.96
CA MET A 61 5.21 0.88 -2.12
C MET A 61 4.77 -0.58 -2.01
N GLY A 62 3.59 -0.86 -2.52
CA GLY A 62 3.05 -2.22 -2.55
C GLY A 62 1.96 -2.40 -3.58
N GLY A 63 1.84 -3.62 -4.13
CA GLY A 63 0.85 -3.97 -5.14
C GLY A 63 -0.07 -5.10 -4.68
N SER A 64 -1.33 -5.10 -5.15
CA SER A 64 -2.31 -6.16 -4.87
C SER A 64 -2.50 -6.33 -3.34
N ALA A 65 -2.22 -7.50 -2.78
CA ALA A 65 -2.17 -7.72 -1.33
C ALA A 65 -1.15 -6.81 -0.61
N GLY A 66 -0.04 -6.42 -1.28
CA GLY A 66 0.87 -5.39 -0.79
C GLY A 66 0.25 -4.00 -0.82
N GLY A 67 -0.70 -3.75 -1.71
CA GLY A 67 -1.52 -2.54 -1.72
C GLY A 67 -2.50 -2.48 -0.54
N LEU A 68 -3.04 -3.62 -0.11
CA LEU A 68 -3.78 -3.73 1.16
C LEU A 68 -2.88 -3.32 2.34
N LEU A 69 -1.65 -3.84 2.38
CA LEU A 69 -0.67 -3.44 3.40
C LEU A 69 -0.46 -1.92 3.39
N MET A 70 -0.26 -1.32 2.23
CA MET A 70 -0.09 0.14 2.11
C MET A 70 -1.30 0.90 2.64
N GLY A 71 -2.51 0.51 2.25
CA GLY A 71 -3.74 1.14 2.73
C GLY A 71 -3.94 0.99 4.25
N ALA A 72 -3.65 -0.20 4.80
CA ALA A 72 -3.78 -0.46 6.23
C ALA A 72 -2.78 0.38 7.06
N VAL A 73 -1.50 0.44 6.66
CA VAL A 73 -0.50 1.21 7.42
C VAL A 73 -0.72 2.72 7.28
N CYS A 74 -1.24 3.21 6.16
CA CYS A 74 -1.65 4.60 6.02
C CYS A 74 -2.79 4.99 6.98
N ASN A 75 -3.70 4.06 7.30
CA ASN A 75 -4.73 4.29 8.30
C ASN A 75 -4.18 4.22 9.74
N MET A 76 -3.26 3.26 9.99
CA MET A 76 -2.74 2.98 11.33
C MET A 76 -1.67 3.99 11.77
N ARG A 77 -0.73 4.32 10.89
CA ARG A 77 0.45 5.16 11.17
C ARG A 77 0.80 6.03 9.96
N PRO A 78 -0.10 6.99 9.62
CA PRO A 78 0.15 7.91 8.50
C PRO A 78 1.38 8.79 8.69
N ASP A 79 1.80 9.00 9.94
CA ASP A 79 2.94 9.82 10.37
C ASP A 79 4.31 9.23 9.99
N LEU A 80 4.39 7.94 9.69
CA LEU A 80 5.67 7.26 9.43
C LEU A 80 6.18 7.45 8.00
N PHE A 81 5.31 7.72 7.04
CA PHE A 81 5.65 7.72 5.63
C PHE A 81 5.45 9.09 4.99
N HIS A 82 6.46 9.57 4.26
CA HIS A 82 6.34 10.80 3.47
C HIS A 82 5.43 10.60 2.27
N ALA A 83 5.64 9.52 1.52
CA ALA A 83 4.77 9.15 0.42
C ALA A 83 4.64 7.63 0.26
N VAL A 84 3.49 7.23 -0.31
CA VAL A 84 3.14 5.82 -0.55
C VAL A 84 2.64 5.64 -1.97
N VAL A 85 3.12 4.56 -2.62
CA VAL A 85 2.62 4.10 -3.92
C VAL A 85 1.85 2.81 -3.73
N ALA A 86 0.56 2.82 -4.05
CA ALA A 86 -0.33 1.67 -3.98
C ALA A 86 -0.74 1.23 -5.41
N GLN A 87 -0.26 0.06 -5.84
CA GLN A 87 -0.51 -0.46 -7.19
C GLN A 87 -1.60 -1.53 -7.13
N VAL A 88 -2.63 -1.38 -7.97
CA VAL A 88 -3.77 -2.31 -8.03
C VAL A 88 -4.17 -2.79 -6.62
N PRO A 89 -4.38 -1.85 -5.66
CA PRO A 89 -4.41 -2.17 -4.25
C PRO A 89 -5.73 -2.83 -3.86
N PHE A 90 -5.64 -3.94 -3.12
CA PHE A 90 -6.75 -4.65 -2.53
C PHE A 90 -7.23 -3.93 -1.27
N VAL A 91 -8.10 -2.92 -1.42
CA VAL A 91 -8.43 -1.97 -0.34
C VAL A 91 -9.88 -2.01 0.13
N ASP A 92 -10.79 -2.65 -0.60
CA ASP A 92 -12.18 -2.87 -0.21
C ASP A 92 -12.43 -4.34 0.10
N VAL A 93 -11.71 -4.84 1.12
CA VAL A 93 -11.56 -6.27 1.40
C VAL A 93 -12.90 -6.93 1.72
N VAL A 94 -13.74 -6.26 2.51
CA VAL A 94 -15.06 -6.82 2.91
C VAL A 94 -15.94 -7.02 1.70
N THR A 95 -16.05 -6.01 0.83
CA THR A 95 -16.91 -6.09 -0.36
C THR A 95 -16.41 -7.17 -1.33
N THR A 96 -15.13 -7.16 -1.64
CA THR A 96 -14.53 -8.10 -2.59
C THR A 96 -14.58 -9.54 -2.09
N MET A 97 -14.27 -9.78 -0.80
CA MET A 97 -14.34 -11.12 -0.23
C MET A 97 -15.79 -11.62 -0.05
N SER A 98 -16.77 -10.75 -0.12
CA SER A 98 -18.20 -11.12 -0.09
C SER A 98 -18.77 -11.41 -1.49
N ASP A 99 -18.06 -11.04 -2.56
CA ASP A 99 -18.51 -11.22 -3.94
C ASP A 99 -17.91 -12.49 -4.57
N HIS A 100 -18.72 -13.56 -4.62
CA HIS A 100 -18.33 -14.85 -5.21
C HIS A 100 -18.24 -14.83 -6.74
N THR A 101 -18.69 -13.76 -7.38
CA THR A 101 -18.58 -13.62 -8.85
C THR A 101 -17.17 -13.19 -9.27
N ILE A 102 -16.38 -12.67 -8.35
CA ILE A 102 -14.97 -12.36 -8.58
C ILE A 102 -14.16 -13.68 -8.55
N PRO A 103 -13.49 -14.06 -9.64
CA PRO A 103 -12.89 -15.38 -9.76
C PRO A 103 -11.89 -15.76 -8.67
N LEU A 104 -11.19 -14.78 -8.11
CA LEU A 104 -10.16 -15.03 -7.09
C LEU A 104 -10.74 -15.20 -5.67
N THR A 105 -11.91 -14.63 -5.38
CA THR A 105 -12.46 -14.51 -4.02
C THR A 105 -12.50 -15.83 -3.27
N THR A 106 -13.13 -16.86 -3.83
CA THR A 106 -13.29 -18.15 -3.13
C THR A 106 -11.97 -18.88 -2.91
N GLY A 107 -11.00 -18.70 -3.81
CA GLY A 107 -9.65 -19.26 -3.69
C GLY A 107 -8.79 -18.61 -2.59
N GLU A 108 -9.19 -17.43 -2.13
CA GLU A 108 -8.45 -16.65 -1.14
C GLU A 108 -9.01 -16.76 0.29
N PHE A 109 -10.08 -17.54 0.52
CA PHE A 109 -10.63 -17.73 1.87
C PHE A 109 -9.63 -18.34 2.86
N ASP A 110 -8.68 -19.15 2.39
CA ASP A 110 -7.59 -19.71 3.20
C ASP A 110 -6.57 -18.67 3.67
N GLU A 111 -6.53 -17.51 3.00
CA GLU A 111 -5.63 -16.41 3.36
C GLU A 111 -6.33 -15.38 4.26
N TRP A 112 -7.55 -14.97 3.90
CA TRP A 112 -8.26 -13.85 4.51
C TRP A 112 -9.35 -14.28 5.49
N GLY A 113 -9.95 -15.44 5.28
CA GLY A 113 -11.18 -15.90 5.93
C GLY A 113 -12.41 -15.68 5.05
N ASP A 114 -13.47 -16.40 5.35
CA ASP A 114 -14.76 -16.29 4.66
C ASP A 114 -15.67 -15.32 5.41
N PRO A 115 -16.00 -14.14 4.86
CA PRO A 115 -16.82 -13.13 5.54
C PRO A 115 -18.28 -13.55 5.77
N ARG A 116 -18.71 -14.71 5.26
CA ARG A 116 -20.01 -15.31 5.65
C ARG A 116 -20.02 -15.76 7.11
N ASP A 117 -18.86 -16.06 7.67
CA ASP A 117 -18.69 -16.25 9.11
C ASP A 117 -18.52 -14.88 9.79
N PRO A 118 -19.40 -14.50 10.74
CA PRO A 118 -19.32 -13.22 11.44
C PRO A 118 -17.95 -12.94 12.07
N LEU A 119 -17.26 -13.98 12.54
CA LEU A 119 -15.93 -13.85 13.13
C LEU A 119 -14.90 -13.31 12.13
N TYR A 120 -14.90 -13.86 10.91
CA TYR A 120 -14.01 -13.38 9.84
C TYR A 120 -14.47 -12.05 9.28
N TYR A 121 -15.78 -11.82 9.15
CA TYR A 121 -16.32 -10.54 8.72
C TYR A 121 -15.83 -9.40 9.60
N ASP A 122 -16.03 -9.51 10.90
CA ASP A 122 -15.63 -8.47 11.87
C ASP A 122 -14.11 -8.28 11.89
N TYR A 123 -13.37 -9.38 11.78
CA TYR A 123 -11.91 -9.31 11.74
C TYR A 123 -11.40 -8.64 10.45
N ILE A 124 -11.90 -9.01 9.27
CA ILE A 124 -11.56 -8.40 7.99
C ILE A 124 -11.92 -6.90 8.00
N LYS A 125 -13.13 -6.56 8.44
CA LYS A 125 -13.57 -5.18 8.54
C LYS A 125 -12.66 -4.33 9.42
N SER A 126 -12.09 -4.92 10.47
CA SER A 126 -11.22 -4.22 11.42
C SER A 126 -9.87 -3.79 10.84
N TYR A 127 -9.50 -4.21 9.63
CA TYR A 127 -8.28 -3.80 8.95
C TYR A 127 -8.47 -3.41 7.47
N SER A 128 -9.63 -3.66 6.89
CA SER A 128 -9.94 -3.27 5.50
C SER A 128 -9.71 -1.76 5.30
N PRO A 129 -8.82 -1.36 4.40
CA PRO A 129 -8.43 0.05 4.27
C PRO A 129 -9.59 0.98 4.01
N TYR A 130 -10.50 0.61 3.11
CA TYR A 130 -11.68 1.40 2.78
C TYR A 130 -12.57 1.62 4.00
N ASP A 131 -12.79 0.58 4.80
CA ASP A 131 -13.69 0.63 5.96
C ASP A 131 -13.11 1.49 7.08
N ASN A 132 -11.78 1.53 7.21
CA ASN A 132 -11.07 2.21 8.29
C ASN A 132 -10.50 3.58 7.90
N VAL A 133 -10.92 4.17 6.79
CA VAL A 133 -10.59 5.57 6.47
C VAL A 133 -11.26 6.49 7.49
N THR A 134 -10.46 7.34 8.13
CA THR A 134 -10.90 8.31 9.14
C THR A 134 -10.46 9.72 8.78
N SER A 135 -11.00 10.72 9.49
CA SER A 135 -10.56 12.12 9.35
C SER A 135 -9.21 12.30 10.03
N GLN A 136 -8.14 12.32 9.24
CA GLN A 136 -6.76 12.52 9.69
C GLN A 136 -5.88 12.99 8.52
N ALA A 137 -4.64 13.39 8.84
CA ALA A 137 -3.61 13.62 7.83
C ALA A 137 -3.12 12.28 7.26
N TYR A 138 -2.93 12.22 5.94
CA TYR A 138 -2.41 11.06 5.21
C TYR A 138 -1.10 11.44 4.51
N PRO A 139 -0.19 10.48 4.23
CA PRO A 139 0.99 10.73 3.41
C PRO A 139 0.60 11.14 1.99
N HIS A 140 1.56 11.62 1.20
CA HIS A 140 1.35 11.73 -0.23
C HIS A 140 1.05 10.35 -0.82
N LEU A 141 0.00 10.22 -1.64
CA LEU A 141 -0.47 8.94 -2.17
C LEU A 141 -0.54 8.95 -3.70
N LEU A 142 0.13 7.99 -4.33
CA LEU A 142 -0.10 7.62 -5.72
C LEU A 142 -0.77 6.25 -5.77
N VAL A 143 -2.03 6.23 -6.21
CA VAL A 143 -2.82 5.01 -6.36
C VAL A 143 -2.93 4.67 -7.84
N MET A 144 -2.58 3.46 -8.21
CA MET A 144 -2.62 2.99 -9.60
C MET A 144 -3.59 1.84 -9.75
N ALA A 145 -4.41 1.86 -10.80
CA ALA A 145 -5.43 0.85 -11.08
C ALA A 145 -5.41 0.45 -12.57
N GLY A 146 -5.89 -0.74 -12.88
CA GLY A 146 -6.18 -1.19 -14.24
C GLY A 146 -7.68 -1.30 -14.46
N LEU A 147 -8.22 -0.75 -15.56
CA LEU A 147 -9.67 -0.81 -15.83
C LEU A 147 -10.16 -2.26 -16.01
N HIS A 148 -9.32 -3.09 -16.61
CA HIS A 148 -9.63 -4.50 -16.91
C HIS A 148 -9.03 -5.48 -15.89
N ASP A 149 -8.81 -5.01 -14.66
CA ASP A 149 -8.31 -5.86 -13.59
C ASP A 149 -9.40 -6.86 -13.16
N SER A 150 -9.11 -8.15 -13.33
CA SER A 150 -10.02 -9.26 -12.99
C SER A 150 -9.79 -9.83 -11.58
N GLN A 151 -8.76 -9.37 -10.88
CA GLN A 151 -8.40 -9.84 -9.53
C GLN A 151 -8.78 -8.82 -8.47
N VAL A 152 -8.34 -7.56 -8.66
CA VAL A 152 -8.68 -6.43 -7.81
C VAL A 152 -9.40 -5.41 -8.66
N GLN A 153 -10.70 -5.32 -8.51
CA GLN A 153 -11.55 -4.53 -9.39
C GLN A 153 -11.20 -3.04 -9.29
N TYR A 154 -11.18 -2.32 -10.42
CA TYR A 154 -10.78 -0.91 -10.50
C TYR A 154 -11.58 0.02 -9.59
N TRP A 155 -12.80 -0.35 -9.24
CA TRP A 155 -13.64 0.46 -8.35
C TRP A 155 -13.17 0.44 -6.88
N GLU A 156 -12.43 -0.58 -6.43
CA GLU A 156 -11.87 -0.61 -5.07
C GLU A 156 -10.97 0.60 -4.82
N PRO A 157 -9.85 0.79 -5.56
CA PRO A 157 -9.02 1.96 -5.39
C PRO A 157 -9.75 3.27 -5.71
N ALA A 158 -10.70 3.27 -6.66
CA ALA A 158 -11.47 4.47 -6.99
C ALA A 158 -12.34 4.93 -5.82
N LYS A 159 -13.09 4.00 -5.20
CA LYS A 159 -13.90 4.25 -4.00
C LYS A 159 -13.02 4.71 -2.82
N TRP A 160 -11.89 4.04 -2.62
CA TRP A 160 -10.97 4.36 -1.53
C TRP A 160 -10.41 5.79 -1.68
N VAL A 161 -9.93 6.16 -2.86
CA VAL A 161 -9.44 7.52 -3.15
C VAL A 161 -10.55 8.55 -2.99
N ALA A 162 -11.77 8.26 -3.46
CA ALA A 162 -12.91 9.15 -3.28
C ALA A 162 -13.21 9.39 -1.79
N LYS A 163 -13.23 8.34 -0.97
CA LYS A 163 -13.44 8.44 0.48
C LYS A 163 -12.32 9.22 1.17
N LEU A 164 -11.06 8.96 0.83
CA LEU A 164 -9.91 9.71 1.35
C LEU A 164 -10.03 11.21 1.06
N ARG A 165 -10.39 11.59 -0.18
CA ARG A 165 -10.58 13.00 -0.58
C ARG A 165 -11.63 13.72 0.23
N MET A 166 -12.64 13.00 0.71
CA MET A 166 -13.72 13.59 1.51
C MET A 166 -13.30 13.89 2.95
N VAL A 167 -12.34 13.15 3.50
CA VAL A 167 -12.08 13.16 4.94
C VAL A 167 -10.65 13.53 5.34
N LYS A 168 -9.67 13.48 4.41
CA LYS A 168 -8.29 13.85 4.71
C LYS A 168 -8.20 15.32 5.15
N THR A 169 -7.34 15.60 6.12
CA THR A 169 -7.20 16.94 6.74
C THR A 169 -5.90 17.66 6.36
N ASP A 170 -5.13 17.07 5.47
CA ASP A 170 -3.83 17.56 4.97
C ASP A 170 -3.93 18.07 3.52
N ASP A 171 -2.88 18.74 3.03
CA ASP A 171 -2.75 19.21 1.66
C ASP A 171 -1.85 18.29 0.79
N ASN A 172 -1.49 17.11 1.29
CA ASN A 172 -0.66 16.16 0.59
C ASN A 172 -1.30 15.67 -0.71
N LEU A 173 -0.50 15.36 -1.70
CA LEU A 173 -0.97 14.87 -2.99
C LEU A 173 -1.71 13.54 -2.84
N LEU A 174 -2.87 13.44 -3.46
CA LEU A 174 -3.65 12.19 -3.57
C LEU A 174 -4.04 11.98 -5.04
N LEU A 175 -3.26 11.16 -5.71
CA LEU A 175 -3.37 10.92 -7.14
C LEU A 175 -3.95 9.52 -7.40
N LEU A 176 -4.91 9.43 -8.33
CA LEU A 176 -5.40 8.17 -8.88
C LEU A 176 -5.06 8.10 -10.37
N LYS A 177 -4.30 7.09 -10.77
CA LYS A 177 -4.00 6.79 -12.16
C LYS A 177 -4.64 5.47 -12.55
N THR A 178 -5.70 5.51 -13.35
CA THR A 178 -6.28 4.31 -13.95
C THR A 178 -5.71 4.09 -15.34
N ASN A 179 -5.14 2.92 -15.58
CA ASN A 179 -4.74 2.49 -16.91
C ASN A 179 -5.94 1.85 -17.61
N MET A 180 -6.41 2.50 -18.70
CA MET A 180 -7.63 2.11 -19.40
C MET A 180 -7.48 0.86 -20.25
N ASP A 181 -6.24 0.43 -20.53
CA ASP A 181 -5.93 -0.72 -21.40
C ASP A 181 -5.30 -1.90 -20.62
N ALA A 182 -5.15 -1.78 -19.30
CA ALA A 182 -4.43 -2.77 -18.50
C ALA A 182 -5.32 -3.49 -17.50
N GLY A 183 -4.93 -4.74 -17.19
CA GLY A 183 -5.44 -5.54 -16.08
C GLY A 183 -4.50 -5.53 -14.88
N HIS A 184 -4.58 -6.59 -14.05
CA HIS A 184 -3.84 -6.70 -12.78
C HIS A 184 -2.31 -6.61 -12.89
N SER A 185 -1.75 -7.11 -13.96
CA SER A 185 -0.29 -7.12 -14.19
C SER A 185 0.26 -5.81 -14.78
N GLY A 186 -0.59 -4.79 -14.95
CA GLY A 186 -0.23 -3.53 -15.60
C GLY A 186 -0.20 -3.64 -17.13
N SER A 187 0.44 -2.67 -17.77
CA SER A 187 0.52 -2.62 -19.23
C SER A 187 1.34 -3.75 -19.82
N SER A 188 0.84 -4.38 -20.87
CA SER A 188 1.62 -5.29 -21.71
C SER A 188 2.61 -4.52 -22.57
N GLY A 189 3.83 -5.10 -22.76
CA GLY A 189 4.90 -4.50 -23.54
C GLY A 189 5.91 -3.70 -22.70
N ARG A 190 7.21 -3.95 -23.01
CA ARG A 190 8.37 -3.45 -22.25
C ARG A 190 8.31 -1.94 -21.99
N TYR A 191 8.10 -1.13 -23.03
CA TYR A 191 8.16 0.33 -22.90
C TYR A 191 6.97 0.93 -22.16
N ARG A 192 5.78 0.34 -22.26
CA ARG A 192 4.61 0.77 -21.49
C ARG A 192 4.82 0.50 -20.01
N ARG A 193 5.34 -0.68 -19.66
CA ARG A 193 5.69 -1.04 -18.27
C ARG A 193 6.76 -0.11 -17.70
N TYR A 194 7.77 0.26 -18.48
CA TYR A 194 8.78 1.21 -18.01
C TYR A 194 8.21 2.61 -17.74
N ARG A 195 7.20 3.05 -18.49
CA ARG A 195 6.51 4.32 -18.20
C ARG A 195 5.75 4.28 -16.87
N GLU A 196 5.11 3.17 -16.55
CA GLU A 196 4.43 3.00 -15.26
C GLU A 196 5.45 3.01 -14.11
N ILE A 197 6.55 2.31 -14.24
CA ILE A 197 7.65 2.32 -13.27
C ILE A 197 8.25 3.74 -13.14
N ALA A 198 8.50 4.40 -14.26
CA ALA A 198 9.03 5.77 -14.27
C ALA A 198 8.09 6.75 -13.54
N LEU A 199 6.77 6.64 -13.74
CA LEU A 199 5.80 7.47 -13.04
C LEU A 199 5.89 7.29 -11.51
N GLN A 200 6.05 6.07 -11.03
CA GLN A 200 6.17 5.78 -9.61
C GLN A 200 7.42 6.41 -9.01
N TYR A 201 8.58 6.20 -9.66
CA TYR A 201 9.82 6.79 -9.20
C TYR A 201 9.84 8.32 -9.34
N THR A 202 9.27 8.87 -10.41
CA THR A 202 9.13 10.33 -10.55
C THR A 202 8.31 10.90 -9.38
N PHE A 203 7.18 10.28 -9.06
CA PHE A 203 6.36 10.71 -7.91
C PHE A 203 7.16 10.72 -6.60
N LEU A 204 7.93 9.66 -6.32
CA LEU A 204 8.74 9.58 -5.12
C LEU A 204 9.91 10.58 -5.12
N LEU A 205 10.60 10.73 -6.24
CA LEU A 205 11.76 11.61 -6.37
C LEU A 205 11.39 13.10 -6.30
N GLU A 206 10.27 13.50 -6.89
CA GLU A 206 9.75 14.88 -6.80
C GLU A 206 9.37 15.28 -5.37
N LEU A 207 8.99 14.31 -4.54
CA LEU A 207 8.65 14.52 -3.13
C LEU A 207 9.85 14.36 -2.20
N ALA A 208 10.96 13.81 -2.68
CA ALA A 208 12.16 13.63 -1.85
C ALA A 208 12.74 15.00 -1.46
N PRO A 209 13.04 15.25 -0.17
CA PRO A 209 13.62 16.49 0.26
C PRO A 209 14.95 16.76 -0.48
N THR A 210 15.02 17.87 -1.20
CA THR A 210 16.29 18.33 -1.77
C THR A 210 17.19 18.80 -0.65
N GLY A 211 18.34 18.13 -0.47
CA GLY A 211 19.29 18.47 0.58
C GLY A 211 19.88 19.87 0.38
N THR A 212 19.23 20.86 0.96
CA THR A 212 19.87 22.17 1.22
C THR A 212 20.66 22.03 2.50
N THR A 213 21.95 21.71 2.40
CA THR A 213 22.90 21.99 3.48
C THR A 213 22.97 23.51 3.64
N SER A 214 22.23 24.05 4.60
CA SER A 214 22.53 25.38 5.12
C SER A 214 23.88 25.28 5.84
N ASN A 215 24.97 25.55 5.09
CA ASN A 215 26.24 25.91 5.70
C ASN A 215 26.06 27.25 6.42
N SER A 216 25.59 27.22 7.66
CA SER A 216 25.82 28.34 8.57
C SER A 216 27.22 28.19 9.14
N HIS A 217 28.22 28.68 8.40
CA HIS A 217 29.47 29.08 8.98
C HIS A 217 29.26 30.45 9.62
N SER A 218 29.24 30.49 10.91
CA SER A 218 29.54 31.66 11.74
C SER A 218 30.38 31.27 12.92
#